data_7e234201c72404e8e0d56f0c6f1def45
#
_entry.id   7e234201c72404e8e0d56f0c6f1def45
#
_cell.length_a   1.000
_cell.length_b   1.000
_cell.length_c   1.000
_cell.angle_alpha   90.00
_cell.angle_beta   90.00
_cell.angle_gamma   90.00
#
_symmetry.space_group_name_H-M   'P 1'
#
loop_
_entity.id
_entity.type
_entity.pdbx_description
1 polymer ?
#
loop_
_entity_poly.entity_id
_entity_poly.type
_entity_poly.pdbx_seq_one_letter_code
_entity_poly.pdbx_strand_id
1 'polypeptide(L)'
;MSPDHQHANGEIDIASLHAQDSTGLLDRIDRAVVWDIPLTTPFRGITRRDGVLLHGPGGWGEVAPFWDYGLEASAPWLASGLCQALGNSLLPRYRETISVNVTVPEISAQDASDLVRASGARTAKVKVSGSSDKRSADLERLEAVRS
;
A
#
# COMPACT_ATOMS: atom_id res chain seq x y z
N MET A 1 7.79 -14.37 17.41
CA MET A 1 9.05 -14.65 16.69
C MET A 1 8.71 -14.50 15.21
N SER A 2 9.02 -13.36 14.60
CA SER A 2 8.82 -13.17 13.17
C SER A 2 9.74 -14.12 12.41
N PRO A 3 9.27 -14.91 11.44
CA PRO A 3 10.15 -15.66 10.58
C PRO A 3 11.08 -14.66 9.87
N ASP A 4 12.33 -15.06 9.75
CA ASP A 4 13.37 -14.34 9.00
C ASP A 4 12.95 -14.36 7.52
N HIS A 5 12.08 -13.42 7.12
CA HIS A 5 11.69 -13.28 5.73
C HIS A 5 12.89 -12.71 4.99
N GLN A 6 13.51 -13.51 4.14
CA GLN A 6 14.52 -13.03 3.21
C GLN A 6 13.86 -11.94 2.35
N HIS A 7 14.27 -10.70 2.55
CA HIS A 7 13.82 -9.56 1.78
C HIS A 7 14.30 -9.72 0.34
N ALA A 8 13.42 -10.22 -0.53
CA ALA A 8 13.72 -10.42 -1.94
C ALA A 8 12.89 -9.44 -2.78
N ASN A 9 13.58 -8.63 -3.57
CA ASN A 9 12.97 -7.94 -4.70
C ASN A 9 13.30 -8.73 -5.98
N GLY A 10 12.36 -8.88 -6.89
CA GLY A 10 12.64 -9.52 -8.15
C GLY A 10 11.43 -10.13 -8.84
N GLU A 11 11.65 -10.57 -10.06
CA GLU A 11 10.62 -11.27 -10.83
C GLU A 11 10.43 -12.69 -10.30
N ILE A 12 9.17 -13.11 -10.26
CA ILE A 12 8.77 -14.50 -10.00
C ILE A 12 8.80 -15.23 -11.32
N ASP A 13 9.30 -16.46 -11.33
CA ASP A 13 9.17 -17.34 -12.50
C ASP A 13 7.68 -17.63 -12.77
N ILE A 14 7.16 -17.03 -13.83
CA ILE A 14 5.75 -17.09 -14.17
C ILE A 14 5.31 -18.51 -14.57
N ALA A 15 6.20 -19.28 -15.18
CA ALA A 15 5.91 -20.67 -15.55
C ALA A 15 5.70 -21.54 -14.30
N SER A 16 6.54 -21.33 -13.29
CA SER A 16 6.42 -21.98 -12.00
C SER A 16 5.15 -21.57 -11.25
N LEU A 17 4.77 -20.29 -11.36
CA LEU A 17 3.54 -19.77 -10.77
C LEU A 17 2.29 -20.39 -11.41
N HIS A 18 2.25 -20.44 -12.75
CA HIS A 18 1.16 -21.10 -13.49
C HIS A 18 1.06 -22.61 -13.18
N ALA A 19 2.19 -23.29 -13.05
CA ALA A 19 2.22 -24.73 -12.73
C ALA A 19 1.64 -25.05 -11.34
N GLN A 20 1.66 -24.10 -10.42
CA GLN A 20 1.10 -24.23 -9.07
C GLN A 20 -0.36 -23.79 -8.97
N ASP A 21 -0.88 -23.07 -9.96
CA ASP A 21 -2.27 -22.61 -10.00
C ASP A 21 -3.19 -23.67 -10.60
N SER A 22 -3.81 -24.45 -9.74
CA SER A 22 -4.82 -25.46 -10.16
C SER A 22 -6.16 -24.84 -10.58
N THR A 23 -6.33 -23.53 -10.43
CA THR A 23 -7.62 -22.83 -10.66
C THR A 23 -7.69 -22.13 -12.00
N GLY A 24 -6.55 -21.87 -12.65
CA GLY A 24 -6.44 -21.08 -13.88
C GLY A 24 -6.67 -19.57 -13.68
N LEU A 25 -6.71 -19.10 -12.43
CA LEU A 25 -6.86 -17.66 -12.13
C LEU A 25 -5.68 -16.83 -12.61
N LEU A 26 -4.50 -17.43 -12.68
CA LEU A 26 -3.25 -16.76 -13.04
C LEU A 26 -2.86 -16.93 -14.51
N ASP A 27 -3.59 -17.73 -15.31
CA ASP A 27 -3.24 -18.04 -16.71
C ASP A 27 -3.00 -16.84 -17.61
N ARG A 28 -3.64 -15.71 -17.29
CA ARG A 28 -3.53 -14.46 -18.04
C ARG A 28 -2.55 -13.44 -17.41
N ILE A 29 -1.86 -13.83 -16.36
CA ILE A 29 -0.80 -13.05 -15.74
C ILE A 29 0.51 -13.40 -16.45
N ASP A 30 1.14 -12.44 -17.06
CA ASP A 30 2.36 -12.61 -17.86
C ASP A 30 3.64 -12.22 -17.11
N ARG A 31 3.53 -11.43 -16.03
CA ARG A 31 4.65 -11.09 -15.14
C ARG A 31 4.17 -10.97 -13.70
N ALA A 32 5.03 -11.34 -12.78
CA ALA A 32 4.84 -11.15 -11.35
C ALA A 32 6.15 -10.68 -10.71
N VAL A 33 6.08 -9.65 -9.86
CA VAL A 33 7.25 -9.02 -9.24
C VAL A 33 7.03 -8.89 -7.75
N VAL A 34 7.92 -9.44 -6.95
CA VAL A 34 7.97 -9.17 -5.50
C VAL A 34 8.68 -7.84 -5.27
N TRP A 35 8.14 -7.02 -4.41
CA TRP A 35 8.75 -5.78 -3.97
C TRP A 35 8.77 -5.70 -2.44
N ASP A 36 9.84 -5.11 -1.89
CA ASP A 36 10.05 -4.87 -0.48
C ASP A 36 10.76 -3.53 -0.31
N ILE A 37 10.08 -2.55 0.29
CA ILE A 37 10.52 -1.16 0.39
C ILE A 37 10.67 -0.78 1.86
N PRO A 38 11.86 -0.29 2.28
CA PRO A 38 12.03 0.25 3.61
C PRO A 38 11.19 1.52 3.79
N LEU A 39 10.55 1.65 4.95
CA LEU A 39 9.82 2.86 5.32
C LEU A 39 10.77 3.86 5.97
N THR A 40 10.71 5.12 5.56
CA THR A 40 11.44 6.21 6.21
C THR A 40 10.90 6.53 7.61
N THR A 41 9.62 6.24 7.82
CA THR A 41 8.94 6.40 9.11
C THR A 41 8.16 5.12 9.40
N PRO A 42 8.35 4.49 10.58
CA PRO A 42 7.58 3.30 10.96
C PRO A 42 6.07 3.54 10.90
N PHE A 43 5.33 2.55 10.44
CA PHE A 43 3.87 2.62 10.34
C PHE A 43 3.22 1.31 10.80
N ARG A 44 2.28 1.37 11.73
CA ARG A 44 1.63 0.20 12.35
C ARG A 44 2.64 -0.81 12.95
N GLY A 45 3.76 -0.32 13.46
CA GLY A 45 4.83 -1.17 14.02
C GLY A 45 5.73 -1.84 13.00
N ILE A 46 5.52 -1.59 11.69
CA ILE A 46 6.39 -2.13 10.64
C ILE A 46 7.36 -1.05 10.13
N THR A 47 8.53 -1.49 9.71
CA THR A 47 9.61 -0.65 9.15
C THR A 47 9.84 -0.89 7.66
N ARG A 48 9.16 -1.87 7.10
CA ARG A 48 9.19 -2.23 5.68
C ARG A 48 7.79 -2.49 5.18
N ARG A 49 7.57 -2.26 3.89
CA ARG A 49 6.33 -2.59 3.20
C ARG A 49 6.68 -3.42 1.97
N ASP A 50 5.97 -4.48 1.79
CA ASP A 50 6.19 -5.48 0.74
C ASP A 50 4.89 -5.91 0.08
N GLY A 51 5.01 -6.59 -1.04
CA GLY A 51 3.88 -7.10 -1.80
C GLY A 51 4.31 -7.73 -3.11
N VAL A 52 3.31 -8.06 -3.91
CA VAL A 52 3.48 -8.58 -5.26
C VAL A 52 2.75 -7.67 -6.24
N LEU A 53 3.41 -7.34 -7.34
CA LEU A 53 2.79 -6.74 -8.51
C LEU A 53 2.53 -7.84 -9.52
N LEU A 54 1.31 -7.90 -10.04
CA LEU A 54 0.88 -8.82 -11.09
C LEU A 54 0.61 -8.00 -12.36
N HIS A 55 1.14 -8.44 -13.50
CA HIS A 55 0.88 -7.83 -14.80
C HIS A 55 0.07 -8.76 -15.68
N GLY A 56 -0.87 -8.18 -16.41
CA GLY A 56 -1.72 -8.89 -17.35
C GLY A 56 -2.39 -7.92 -18.33
N PRO A 57 -3.45 -8.32 -19.05
CA PRO A 57 -4.08 -7.52 -20.10
C PRO A 57 -4.58 -6.14 -19.68
N GLY A 58 -4.90 -5.95 -18.39
CA GLY A 58 -5.34 -4.67 -17.82
C GLY A 58 -4.19 -3.79 -17.31
N GLY A 59 -2.96 -4.29 -17.35
CA GLY A 59 -1.79 -3.62 -16.79
C GLY A 59 -1.37 -4.21 -15.44
N TRP A 60 -0.88 -3.36 -14.54
CA TRP A 60 -0.41 -3.77 -13.23
C TRP A 60 -1.51 -3.78 -12.18
N GLY A 61 -1.56 -4.84 -11.38
CA GLY A 61 -2.35 -4.92 -10.15
C GLY A 61 -1.45 -5.20 -8.95
N GLU A 62 -1.79 -4.66 -7.79
CA GLU A 62 -1.02 -4.81 -6.55
C GLU A 62 -1.72 -5.73 -5.57
N VAL A 63 -0.96 -6.64 -4.98
CA VAL A 63 -1.37 -7.54 -3.89
C VAL A 63 -0.43 -7.35 -2.72
N ALA A 64 -0.86 -6.61 -1.70
CA ALA A 64 0.00 -6.23 -0.59
C ALA A 64 -0.75 -6.23 0.76
N PRO A 65 -1.31 -7.37 1.21
CA PRO A 65 -1.89 -7.48 2.55
C PRO A 65 -0.80 -7.27 3.61
N PHE A 66 -1.19 -6.96 4.83
CA PHE A 66 -0.27 -6.95 5.96
C PHE A 66 0.00 -8.38 6.45
N TRP A 67 1.20 -8.63 7.00
CA TRP A 67 1.63 -9.94 7.47
C TRP A 67 0.81 -10.53 8.63
N ASP A 68 0.12 -9.68 9.37
CA ASP A 68 -0.80 -10.08 10.45
C ASP A 68 -2.19 -10.51 9.93
N TYR A 69 -2.42 -10.43 8.60
CA TYR A 69 -3.66 -10.90 8.00
C TYR A 69 -3.58 -12.40 7.65
N GLY A 70 -4.56 -13.18 8.11
CA GLY A 70 -4.72 -14.56 7.68
C GLY A 70 -5.19 -14.69 6.23
N LEU A 71 -5.24 -15.91 5.72
CA LEU A 71 -5.61 -16.19 4.32
C LEU A 71 -6.98 -15.61 3.93
N GLU A 72 -7.99 -15.74 4.80
CA GLU A 72 -9.33 -15.20 4.56
C GLU A 72 -9.32 -13.67 4.41
N ALA A 73 -8.61 -12.97 5.30
CA ALA A 73 -8.48 -11.51 5.24
C ALA A 73 -7.63 -11.02 4.06
N SER A 74 -6.69 -11.86 3.57
CA SER A 74 -5.82 -11.55 2.43
C SER A 74 -6.46 -11.84 1.07
N ALA A 75 -7.45 -12.72 1.00
CA ALA A 75 -8.10 -13.11 -0.26
C ALA A 75 -8.71 -11.92 -1.05
N PRO A 76 -9.38 -10.92 -0.42
CA PRO A 76 -9.84 -9.73 -1.14
C PRO A 76 -8.72 -8.88 -1.74
N TRP A 77 -7.53 -8.88 -1.14
CA TRP A 77 -6.35 -8.19 -1.69
C TRP A 77 -5.89 -8.85 -2.98
N LEU A 78 -5.81 -10.19 -3.00
CA LEU A 78 -5.50 -10.93 -4.21
C LEU A 78 -6.56 -10.70 -5.29
N ALA A 79 -7.84 -10.80 -4.95
CA ALA A 79 -8.93 -10.56 -5.88
C ALA A 79 -8.88 -9.16 -6.48
N SER A 80 -8.57 -8.12 -5.68
CA SER A 80 -8.43 -6.75 -6.16
C SER A 80 -7.25 -6.59 -7.13
N GLY A 81 -6.09 -7.15 -6.79
CA GLY A 81 -4.90 -7.11 -7.66
C GLY A 81 -5.14 -7.83 -8.99
N LEU A 82 -5.77 -9.01 -8.95
CA LEU A 82 -6.14 -9.76 -10.15
C LEU A 82 -7.16 -8.98 -11.01
N CYS A 83 -8.19 -8.39 -10.43
CA CYS A 83 -9.15 -7.56 -11.16
C CYS A 83 -8.47 -6.42 -11.91
N GLN A 84 -7.50 -5.77 -11.29
CA GLN A 84 -6.72 -4.70 -11.94
C GLN A 84 -5.85 -5.25 -13.07
N ALA A 85 -5.06 -6.28 -12.80
CA ALA A 85 -4.15 -6.88 -13.79
C ALA A 85 -4.90 -7.47 -15.00
N LEU A 86 -6.08 -8.03 -14.78
CA LEU A 86 -6.90 -8.61 -15.85
C LEU A 86 -7.79 -7.61 -16.58
N GLY A 87 -7.82 -6.35 -16.16
CA GLY A 87 -8.68 -5.33 -16.74
C GLY A 87 -10.15 -5.45 -16.40
N ASN A 88 -10.48 -6.25 -15.38
CA ASN A 88 -11.85 -6.50 -14.92
C ASN A 88 -12.28 -5.42 -13.91
N SER A 89 -12.22 -4.14 -14.30
CA SER A 89 -12.67 -3.07 -13.40
C SER A 89 -14.15 -3.23 -13.05
N LEU A 90 -14.42 -3.39 -11.76
CA LEU A 90 -15.79 -3.49 -11.24
C LEU A 90 -16.49 -2.13 -11.18
N LEU A 91 -15.73 -1.04 -11.35
CA LEU A 91 -16.26 0.32 -11.23
C LEU A 91 -16.10 1.09 -12.55
N PRO A 92 -17.13 1.83 -12.98
CA PRO A 92 -17.04 2.69 -14.13
C PRO A 92 -16.04 3.83 -13.88
N ARG A 93 -15.29 4.20 -14.90
CA ARG A 93 -14.33 5.31 -14.84
C ARG A 93 -15.06 6.62 -15.04
N TYR A 94 -15.29 7.36 -13.97
CA TYR A 94 -16.01 8.66 -14.01
C TYR A 94 -15.09 9.85 -14.29
N ARG A 95 -13.78 9.71 -14.13
CA ARG A 95 -12.80 10.78 -14.33
C ARG A 95 -11.44 10.22 -14.72
N GLU A 96 -10.64 11.02 -15.41
CA GLU A 96 -9.31 10.61 -15.87
C GLU A 96 -8.25 10.77 -14.80
N THR A 97 -8.44 11.74 -13.92
CA THR A 97 -7.49 12.05 -12.82
C THR A 97 -8.22 12.16 -11.50
N ILE A 98 -7.52 11.82 -10.43
CA ILE A 98 -7.95 12.01 -9.06
C ILE A 98 -6.79 12.61 -8.25
N SER A 99 -7.10 13.66 -7.47
CA SER A 99 -6.10 14.25 -6.57
C SER A 99 -5.80 13.31 -5.42
N VAL A 100 -4.52 13.11 -5.15
CA VAL A 100 -4.05 12.30 -4.02
C VAL A 100 -3.74 13.17 -2.81
N ASN A 101 -3.85 12.62 -1.62
CA ASN A 101 -3.44 13.26 -0.39
C ASN A 101 -1.99 12.89 -0.02
N VAL A 102 -1.36 13.74 0.80
CA VAL A 102 -0.18 13.35 1.57
C VAL A 102 -0.60 12.72 2.90
N THR A 103 0.05 11.65 3.31
CA THR A 103 -0.17 11.08 4.65
C THR A 103 0.86 11.65 5.62
N VAL A 104 0.36 12.28 6.69
CA VAL A 104 1.18 12.83 7.78
C VAL A 104 1.12 11.85 8.95
N PRO A 105 2.25 11.19 9.31
CA PRO A 105 2.32 10.29 10.47
C PRO A 105 2.31 11.05 11.79
N GLU A 106 2.46 10.35 12.92
CA GLU A 106 2.61 10.94 14.26
C GLU A 106 4.03 11.51 14.44
N ILE A 107 4.28 12.66 13.81
CA ILE A 107 5.53 13.43 13.86
C ILE A 107 5.30 14.80 14.52
N SER A 108 6.34 15.60 14.70
CA SER A 108 6.21 16.95 15.24
C SER A 108 5.34 17.85 14.37
N ALA A 109 4.77 18.90 14.94
CA ALA A 109 3.98 19.89 14.21
C ALA A 109 4.80 20.55 13.08
N GLN A 110 6.07 20.88 13.35
CA GLN A 110 6.97 21.46 12.35
C GLN A 110 7.23 20.52 11.19
N ASP A 111 7.61 19.25 11.48
CA ASP A 111 7.88 18.26 10.44
C ASP A 111 6.62 17.96 9.60
N ALA A 112 5.44 17.99 10.23
CA ALA A 112 4.17 17.81 9.54
C ALA A 112 3.89 18.96 8.56
N SER A 113 4.12 20.20 8.95
CA SER A 113 4.00 21.37 8.08
C SER A 113 4.96 21.28 6.89
N ASP A 114 6.22 20.96 7.16
CA ASP A 114 7.26 20.85 6.13
C ASP A 114 6.95 19.72 5.14
N LEU A 115 6.49 18.57 5.63
CA LEU A 115 6.06 17.44 4.80
C LEU A 115 4.91 17.83 3.85
N VAL A 116 3.89 18.52 4.37
CA VAL A 116 2.74 18.96 3.56
C VAL A 116 3.16 19.96 2.50
N ARG A 117 3.97 20.96 2.86
CA ARG A 117 4.50 21.95 1.90
C ARG A 117 5.34 21.29 0.81
N ALA A 118 6.24 20.38 1.19
CA ALA A 118 7.11 19.70 0.23
C ALA A 118 6.33 18.77 -0.72
N SER A 119 5.19 18.22 -0.28
CA SER A 119 4.39 17.29 -1.08
C SER A 119 3.64 17.95 -2.24
N GLY A 120 3.33 19.24 -2.14
CA GLY A 120 2.45 19.95 -3.08
C GLY A 120 0.99 19.47 -3.08
N ALA A 121 0.61 18.56 -2.19
CA ALA A 121 -0.75 18.03 -2.09
C ALA A 121 -1.70 19.08 -1.49
N ARG A 122 -2.94 19.10 -1.99
CA ARG A 122 -3.99 20.02 -1.49
C ARG A 122 -4.84 19.40 -0.38
N THR A 123 -4.58 18.17 -0.05
CA THR A 123 -5.28 17.41 1.00
C THR A 123 -4.26 16.64 1.82
N ALA A 124 -4.38 16.68 3.13
CA ALA A 124 -3.55 15.92 4.05
C ALA A 124 -4.40 14.93 4.87
N LYS A 125 -3.93 13.70 4.99
CA LYS A 125 -4.45 12.69 5.90
C LYS A 125 -3.57 12.67 7.14
N VAL A 126 -3.99 13.34 8.20
CA VAL A 126 -3.22 13.44 9.44
C VAL A 126 -3.56 12.27 10.36
N LYS A 127 -2.53 11.55 10.82
CA LYS A 127 -2.68 10.50 11.82
C LYS A 127 -2.77 11.11 13.21
N VAL A 128 -3.71 10.57 14.00
CA VAL A 128 -3.89 10.92 15.41
C VAL A 128 -3.65 9.67 16.25
N SER A 129 -3.09 9.84 17.44
CA SER A 129 -2.72 8.73 18.32
C SER A 129 -3.92 8.00 18.91
N GLY A 130 -5.05 8.67 19.05
CA GLY A 130 -6.20 8.16 19.76
C GLY A 130 -6.03 8.12 21.30
N SER A 131 -4.88 8.53 21.82
CA SER A 131 -4.57 8.56 23.25
C SER A 131 -4.78 9.96 23.84
N SER A 132 -5.40 10.03 25.02
CA SER A 132 -5.76 11.30 25.65
C SER A 132 -4.55 12.15 26.06
N ASP A 133 -3.45 11.51 26.44
CA ASP A 133 -2.17 12.17 26.79
C ASP A 133 -1.46 12.79 25.61
N LYS A 134 -1.73 12.33 24.39
CA LYS A 134 -1.16 12.88 23.14
C LYS A 134 -2.06 13.87 22.42
N ARG A 135 -3.24 14.17 22.99
CA ARG A 135 -4.23 15.03 22.34
C ARG A 135 -3.68 16.43 21.99
N SER A 136 -2.87 17.04 22.87
CA SER A 136 -2.26 18.35 22.59
C SER A 136 -1.37 18.31 21.36
N ALA A 137 -0.48 17.31 21.29
CA ALA A 137 0.41 17.11 20.14
C ALA A 137 -0.36 16.83 18.83
N ASP A 138 -1.47 16.10 18.90
CA ASP A 138 -2.33 15.87 17.75
C ASP A 138 -2.99 17.16 17.25
N LEU A 139 -3.45 18.03 18.16
CA LEU A 139 -4.03 19.33 17.83
C LEU A 139 -3.00 20.29 17.23
N GLU A 140 -1.81 20.39 17.82
CA GLU A 140 -0.71 21.19 17.32
C GLU A 140 -0.32 20.77 15.89
N ARG A 141 -0.27 19.46 15.64
CA ARG A 141 -0.01 18.90 14.30
C ARG A 141 -1.09 19.29 13.30
N LEU A 142 -2.37 19.21 13.71
CA LEU A 142 -3.50 19.58 12.85
C LEU A 142 -3.49 21.08 12.52
N GLU A 143 -3.16 21.94 13.47
CA GLU A 143 -3.05 23.38 13.26
C GLU A 143 -1.91 23.70 12.29
N ALA A 144 -0.73 23.09 12.49
CA ALA A 144 0.45 23.30 11.63
C ALA A 144 0.25 22.86 10.17
N VAL A 145 -0.60 21.85 9.95
CA VAL A 145 -0.95 21.35 8.60
C VAL A 145 -1.94 22.28 7.89
N ARG A 146 -2.74 23.04 8.63
CA ARG A 146 -3.77 23.95 8.09
C ARG A 146 -3.24 25.35 7.77
N SER A 147 -2.10 25.72 8.32
CA SER A 147 -1.43 27.02 8.10
C SER A 147 -0.58 27.00 6.83
#